data_08927f2f5411bf5386496b6aac2227ea
#
_entry.id   08927f2f5411bf5386496b6aac2227ea
#
_cell.length_a   1.000
_cell.length_b   1.000
_cell.length_c   1.000
_cell.angle_alpha   90.00
_cell.angle_beta   90.00
_cell.angle_gamma   90.00
#
_symmetry.space_group_name_H-M   'P 1'
#
loop_
_entity.id
_entity.type
_entity.pdbx_description
1 polymer ?
#
loop_
_entity_poly.entity_id
_entity_poly.type
_entity_poly.pdbx_seq_one_letter_code
_entity_poly.pdbx_strand_id
1 'polypeptide(L)'
;MDEATGELRPRTGARQEPETHSWLVLGKAVHDMASGRIDLHAHYVPDFYRQALLAAGEEHPDGIAAIPGWDELSALRDMDELNVRTAILSISSPGVHFGNSDHAIALARQVNEEGARLVKRYPGRFGFFATLPVPEFDEAVVELRYALDVLGADGIVLESNQRGVYLGDERLEPIYAEVAARNSVVFTHPTTPFGAEHLSGRYPRPMLEFMFESTRSVADFILSGVPNRHPSLRLVVPHAGAALPVLVNRIDMLLPLLTKPGDGAAPSAREAMRQLHFDLAGAPVEELLRALLSVADPAKLYYGSDYPFTPADVCVGLAQELEKTSLLDDGLRDQMFQGNARALLPRLSSTDA
;
A
#
# COMPACT_ATOMS: atom_id res chain seq x y z
N MET A 1 41.43 60.22 16.43
CA MET A 1 42.78 60.49 15.92
C MET A 1 43.63 59.35 16.47
N ASP A 2 44.10 58.34 15.76
CA ASP A 2 44.55 58.24 14.38
C ASP A 2 44.27 56.84 13.79
N GLU A 3 44.06 56.79 12.53
CA GLU A 3 43.98 55.61 11.67
C GLU A 3 45.36 54.96 11.52
N ALA A 4 45.43 53.65 11.50
CA ALA A 4 46.46 52.93 10.74
C ALA A 4 46.11 51.46 10.46
N THR A 5 45.76 51.21 9.23
CA THR A 5 46.10 50.06 8.39
C THR A 5 46.50 48.75 9.07
N GLY A 6 45.55 47.77 9.12
CA GLY A 6 45.83 46.39 9.48
C GLY A 6 46.02 45.51 8.27
N GLU A 7 47.24 45.22 7.89
CA GLU A 7 47.62 44.16 6.94
C GLU A 7 47.44 42.77 7.58
N LEU A 8 46.65 41.92 6.98
CA LEU A 8 46.53 40.52 7.34
C LEU A 8 47.66 39.70 6.73
N ARG A 9 48.55 39.17 7.58
CA ARG A 9 49.54 38.16 7.17
C ARG A 9 48.90 36.81 6.95
N PRO A 10 49.30 36.07 5.91
CA PRO A 10 48.79 34.73 5.67
C PRO A 10 49.36 33.73 6.68
N ARG A 11 48.48 32.99 7.37
CA ARG A 11 48.86 31.83 8.16
C ARG A 11 49.16 30.65 7.22
N THR A 12 50.40 30.21 7.20
CA THR A 12 50.82 28.93 6.62
C THR A 12 50.27 27.80 7.49
N GLY A 13 49.11 27.25 7.10
CA GLY A 13 48.58 26.02 7.64
C GLY A 13 49.11 24.84 6.83
N ALA A 14 49.85 23.94 7.48
CA ALA A 14 50.26 22.67 6.92
C ALA A 14 49.04 21.91 6.40
N ARG A 15 49.07 21.44 5.15
CA ARG A 15 48.08 20.48 4.59
C ARG A 15 48.29 19.18 5.36
N GLN A 16 47.30 18.84 6.19
CA GLN A 16 47.10 17.45 6.61
C GLN A 16 46.54 16.71 5.42
N GLU A 17 47.24 15.69 4.98
CA GLU A 17 46.73 14.71 4.05
C GLU A 17 45.51 14.02 4.66
N PRO A 18 44.43 13.74 3.87
CA PRO A 18 43.30 13.03 4.42
C PRO A 18 43.75 11.60 4.76
N GLU A 19 43.61 11.23 6.03
CA GLU A 19 43.73 9.85 6.47
C GLU A 19 42.80 9.00 5.61
N THR A 20 43.38 8.08 4.85
CA THR A 20 42.64 7.01 4.17
C THR A 20 41.96 6.17 5.24
N HIS A 21 40.72 6.50 5.53
CA HIS A 21 39.84 5.60 6.29
C HIS A 21 39.70 4.35 5.45
N SER A 22 40.45 3.34 5.81
CA SER A 22 40.23 1.96 5.43
C SER A 22 38.81 1.60 5.88
N TRP A 23 37.84 1.69 4.96
CA TRP A 23 36.56 1.09 5.12
C TRP A 23 36.78 -0.42 5.12
N LEU A 24 36.96 -0.97 6.32
CA LEU A 24 36.73 -2.39 6.54
C LEU A 24 35.36 -2.69 5.94
N VAL A 25 35.37 -3.43 4.83
CA VAL A 25 34.22 -4.11 4.31
C VAL A 25 33.79 -5.09 5.40
N LEU A 26 32.99 -4.61 6.33
CA LEU A 26 32.18 -5.47 7.19
C LEU A 26 31.40 -6.33 6.23
N GLY A 27 31.71 -7.65 6.25
CA GLY A 27 31.05 -8.61 5.40
C GLY A 27 29.54 -8.39 5.51
N LYS A 28 28.89 -8.09 4.36
CA LYS A 28 27.45 -8.14 4.26
C LYS A 28 27.06 -9.50 4.85
N ALA A 29 26.38 -9.50 5.98
CA ALA A 29 25.70 -10.71 6.43
C ALA A 29 24.88 -11.17 5.24
N VAL A 30 25.16 -12.36 4.73
CA VAL A 30 24.29 -13.01 3.74
C VAL A 30 22.98 -13.21 4.49
N HIS A 31 22.03 -12.29 4.31
CA HIS A 31 20.70 -12.44 4.88
C HIS A 31 20.13 -13.73 4.27
N ASP A 32 19.73 -14.62 5.14
CA ASP A 32 19.04 -15.84 4.73
C ASP A 32 17.76 -15.40 4.02
N MET A 33 17.77 -15.49 2.68
CA MET A 33 16.62 -15.10 1.84
C MET A 33 15.36 -15.89 2.21
N ALA A 34 15.49 -17.03 2.89
CA ALA A 34 14.34 -17.78 3.41
C ALA A 34 13.60 -17.03 4.54
N SER A 35 14.28 -16.15 5.27
CA SER A 35 13.74 -15.36 6.38
C SER A 35 13.37 -13.91 6.02
N GLY A 36 13.44 -13.52 4.75
CA GLY A 36 13.16 -12.16 4.30
C GLY A 36 11.69 -11.79 4.39
N ARG A 37 11.42 -10.49 4.51
CA ARG A 37 10.07 -9.92 4.59
C ARG A 37 9.25 -10.20 3.33
N ILE A 38 7.94 -10.31 3.49
CA ILE A 38 6.97 -10.27 2.40
C ILE A 38 6.26 -8.91 2.47
N ASP A 39 6.45 -8.11 1.43
CA ASP A 39 5.91 -6.77 1.32
C ASP A 39 4.58 -6.83 0.55
N LEU A 40 3.47 -6.57 1.25
CA LEU A 40 2.11 -6.58 0.66
C LEU A 40 1.71 -5.23 0.06
N HIS A 41 2.49 -4.18 0.31
CA HIS A 41 2.20 -2.84 -0.16
C HIS A 41 3.42 -2.27 -0.86
N ALA A 42 3.62 -2.69 -2.09
CA ALA A 42 4.64 -2.14 -2.98
C ALA A 42 4.01 -1.81 -4.33
N HIS A 43 4.63 -0.87 -5.04
CA HIS A 43 4.10 -0.40 -6.31
C HIS A 43 5.10 -0.57 -7.44
N TYR A 44 4.59 -0.57 -8.66
CA TYR A 44 5.39 -0.48 -9.88
C TYR A 44 4.85 0.61 -10.79
N VAL A 45 5.76 1.23 -11.50
CA VAL A 45 5.47 2.34 -12.42
C VAL A 45 6.15 2.05 -13.76
N PRO A 46 5.62 1.10 -14.57
CA PRO A 46 6.17 0.83 -15.90
C PRO A 46 6.22 2.08 -16.77
N ASP A 47 7.19 2.20 -17.67
CA ASP A 47 7.36 3.38 -18.50
C ASP A 47 6.10 3.72 -19.33
N PHE A 48 5.41 2.74 -19.86
CA PHE A 48 4.17 2.98 -20.61
C PHE A 48 3.04 3.54 -19.71
N TYR A 49 2.96 3.10 -18.45
CA TYR A 49 2.00 3.63 -17.48
C TYR A 49 2.35 5.07 -17.10
N ARG A 50 3.66 5.35 -16.87
CA ARG A 50 4.14 6.73 -16.68
C ARG A 50 3.76 7.62 -17.87
N GLN A 51 3.94 7.15 -19.11
CA GLN A 51 3.55 7.92 -20.30
C GLN A 51 2.04 8.13 -20.36
N ALA A 52 1.23 7.16 -19.96
CA ALA A 52 -0.22 7.31 -19.89
C ALA A 52 -0.65 8.38 -18.86
N LEU A 53 0.00 8.42 -17.68
CA LEU A 53 -0.20 9.48 -16.68
C LEU A 53 0.11 10.86 -17.26
N LEU A 54 1.30 11.03 -17.85
CA LEU A 54 1.72 12.29 -18.44
C LEU A 54 0.78 12.75 -19.59
N ALA A 55 0.35 11.82 -20.43
CA ALA A 55 -0.59 12.11 -21.51
C ALA A 55 -2.00 12.52 -21.00
N ALA A 56 -2.37 12.07 -19.80
CA ALA A 56 -3.61 12.46 -19.12
C ALA A 56 -3.50 13.78 -18.34
N GLY A 57 -2.31 14.39 -18.28
CA GLY A 57 -2.05 15.61 -17.50
C GLY A 57 -1.78 15.33 -16.00
N GLU A 58 -1.53 14.09 -15.63
CA GLU A 58 -1.23 13.65 -14.27
C GLU A 58 0.30 13.69 -14.01
N GLU A 59 0.91 14.87 -14.18
CA GLU A 59 2.35 15.07 -13.91
C GLU A 59 2.66 15.03 -12.40
N HIS A 60 1.69 15.40 -11.57
CA HIS A 60 1.78 15.52 -10.12
C HIS A 60 0.58 14.80 -9.47
N PRO A 61 0.44 13.49 -9.64
CA PRO A 61 -0.71 12.77 -9.11
C PRO A 61 -0.81 12.98 -7.60
N ASP A 62 -2.01 13.22 -7.10
CA ASP A 62 -2.28 13.49 -5.68
C ASP A 62 -1.49 14.69 -5.08
N GLY A 63 -0.91 15.53 -5.93
CA GLY A 63 -0.10 16.68 -5.54
C GLY A 63 1.31 16.34 -5.07
N ILE A 64 1.82 15.13 -5.35
CA ILE A 64 3.23 14.80 -5.10
C ILE A 64 4.16 15.56 -6.08
N ALA A 65 5.41 15.72 -5.69
CA ALA A 65 6.37 16.53 -6.46
C ALA A 65 6.69 15.94 -7.84
N ALA A 66 6.71 14.61 -7.96
CA ALA A 66 6.96 13.89 -9.20
C ALA A 66 6.52 12.44 -9.08
N ILE A 67 6.19 11.80 -10.19
CA ILE A 67 6.01 10.36 -10.28
C ILE A 67 7.38 9.69 -10.03
N PRO A 68 7.52 8.79 -9.04
CA PRO A 68 8.82 8.17 -8.74
C PRO A 68 9.35 7.35 -9.91
N GLY A 69 10.69 7.32 -10.08
CA GLY A 69 11.33 6.40 -11.00
C GLY A 69 11.17 4.96 -10.53
N TRP A 70 10.93 4.05 -11.49
CA TRP A 70 10.85 2.63 -11.19
C TRP A 70 11.41 1.81 -12.37
N ASP A 71 12.24 0.85 -12.07
CA ASP A 71 12.60 -0.23 -12.98
C ASP A 71 12.84 -1.51 -12.17
N GLU A 72 12.69 -2.65 -12.82
CA GLU A 72 12.75 -3.96 -12.16
C GLU A 72 14.09 -4.25 -11.47
N LEU A 73 15.23 -3.76 -12.00
CA LEU A 73 16.55 -4.00 -11.42
C LEU A 73 16.82 -3.11 -10.21
N SER A 74 16.37 -1.86 -10.25
CA SER A 74 16.42 -0.96 -9.11
C SER A 74 15.53 -1.48 -7.98
N ALA A 75 14.30 -1.87 -8.29
CA ALA A 75 13.38 -2.46 -7.31
C ALA A 75 13.98 -3.69 -6.62
N LEU A 76 14.63 -4.60 -7.37
CA LEU A 76 15.28 -5.77 -6.79
C LEU A 76 16.44 -5.40 -5.85
N ARG A 77 17.26 -4.39 -6.19
CA ARG A 77 18.32 -3.90 -5.29
C ARG A 77 17.75 -3.31 -4.01
N ASP A 78 16.72 -2.46 -4.12
CA ASP A 78 16.09 -1.84 -2.97
C ASP A 78 15.38 -2.89 -2.09
N MET A 79 14.76 -3.90 -2.68
CA MET A 79 14.24 -5.07 -1.94
C MET A 79 15.33 -5.79 -1.15
N ASP A 80 16.52 -5.98 -1.74
CA ASP A 80 17.64 -6.64 -1.05
C ASP A 80 18.13 -5.78 0.14
N GLU A 81 18.19 -4.45 -0.01
CA GLU A 81 18.54 -3.54 1.07
C GLU A 81 17.50 -3.51 2.19
N LEU A 82 16.21 -3.64 1.83
CA LEU A 82 15.07 -3.72 2.76
C LEU A 82 14.90 -5.10 3.39
N ASN A 83 15.72 -6.10 3.03
CA ASN A 83 15.50 -7.51 3.38
C ASN A 83 14.08 -7.98 2.98
N VAL A 84 13.58 -7.54 1.82
CA VAL A 84 12.32 -7.98 1.24
C VAL A 84 12.60 -9.13 0.27
N ARG A 85 12.10 -10.31 0.62
CA ARG A 85 12.16 -11.48 -0.25
C ARG A 85 11.20 -11.37 -1.41
N THR A 86 9.95 -11.05 -1.12
CA THR A 86 8.87 -10.97 -2.11
C THR A 86 8.11 -9.68 -1.92
N ALA A 87 7.92 -8.91 -3.00
CA ALA A 87 7.05 -7.74 -3.04
C ALA A 87 5.81 -8.04 -3.89
N ILE A 88 4.62 -7.73 -3.36
CA ILE A 88 3.36 -7.82 -4.09
C ILE A 88 3.11 -6.44 -4.69
N LEU A 89 3.27 -6.34 -6.00
CA LEU A 89 3.20 -5.09 -6.73
C LEU A 89 1.75 -4.71 -7.05
N SER A 90 1.43 -3.42 -6.97
CA SER A 90 0.17 -2.86 -7.44
C SER A 90 0.39 -1.54 -8.18
N ILE A 91 -0.55 -1.15 -9.04
CA ILE A 91 -0.63 0.24 -9.49
C ILE A 91 -1.19 1.06 -8.33
N SER A 92 -0.52 2.18 -8.04
CA SER A 92 -0.95 3.17 -7.05
C SER A 92 -1.94 4.17 -7.64
N SER A 93 -2.43 5.08 -6.81
CA SER A 93 -3.19 6.25 -7.25
C SER A 93 -2.48 7.00 -8.40
N PRO A 94 -3.23 7.51 -9.38
CA PRO A 94 -4.68 7.55 -9.47
C PRO A 94 -5.33 6.35 -10.20
N GLY A 95 -4.69 5.20 -10.24
CA GLY A 95 -5.18 4.01 -10.94
C GLY A 95 -5.04 4.11 -12.45
N VAL A 96 -6.00 3.58 -13.21
CA VAL A 96 -5.93 3.47 -14.68
C VAL A 96 -6.98 4.27 -15.43
N HIS A 97 -7.95 4.90 -14.73
CA HIS A 97 -9.09 5.56 -15.37
C HIS A 97 -8.95 7.10 -15.38
N PHE A 98 -8.44 7.66 -16.48
CA PHE A 98 -8.24 9.10 -16.69
C PHE A 98 -9.38 9.77 -17.48
N GLY A 99 -10.61 9.24 -17.40
CA GLY A 99 -11.80 9.83 -18.01
C GLY A 99 -12.21 9.23 -19.36
N ASN A 100 -11.46 8.28 -19.91
CA ASN A 100 -11.81 7.55 -21.14
C ASN A 100 -11.89 6.04 -20.84
N SER A 101 -13.05 5.45 -21.04
CA SER A 101 -13.36 4.04 -20.72
C SER A 101 -12.51 3.06 -21.52
N ASP A 102 -12.42 3.24 -22.86
CA ASP A 102 -11.65 2.33 -23.71
C ASP A 102 -10.17 2.33 -23.35
N HIS A 103 -9.64 3.52 -23.03
CA HIS A 103 -8.25 3.66 -22.58
C HIS A 103 -8.04 3.00 -21.22
N ALA A 104 -8.96 3.17 -20.26
CA ALA A 104 -8.87 2.55 -18.95
C ALA A 104 -8.87 1.02 -19.03
N ILE A 105 -9.74 0.44 -19.85
CA ILE A 105 -9.81 -1.01 -20.10
C ILE A 105 -8.50 -1.52 -20.70
N ALA A 106 -7.99 -0.85 -21.73
CA ALA A 106 -6.74 -1.25 -22.37
C ALA A 106 -5.54 -1.11 -21.44
N LEU A 107 -5.47 -0.04 -20.64
CA LEU A 107 -4.38 0.22 -19.71
C LEU A 107 -4.40 -0.77 -18.53
N ALA A 108 -5.59 -1.10 -17.99
CA ALA A 108 -5.73 -2.13 -16.96
C ALA A 108 -5.15 -3.46 -17.44
N ARG A 109 -5.54 -3.92 -18.64
CA ARG A 109 -5.00 -5.13 -19.27
C ARG A 109 -3.47 -5.08 -19.38
N GLN A 110 -2.94 -3.99 -19.90
CA GLN A 110 -1.51 -3.85 -20.16
C GLN A 110 -0.67 -3.87 -18.87
N VAL A 111 -1.12 -3.19 -17.80
CA VAL A 111 -0.40 -3.19 -16.52
C VAL A 111 -0.49 -4.57 -15.85
N ASN A 112 -1.63 -5.26 -15.92
CA ASN A 112 -1.77 -6.59 -15.34
C ASN A 112 -0.89 -7.63 -16.07
N GLU A 113 -0.78 -7.57 -17.39
CA GLU A 113 0.13 -8.41 -18.18
C GLU A 113 1.61 -8.13 -17.84
N GLU A 114 1.95 -6.86 -17.56
CA GLU A 114 3.29 -6.51 -17.09
C GLU A 114 3.57 -7.07 -15.69
N GLY A 115 2.61 -7.03 -14.76
CA GLY A 115 2.73 -7.68 -13.45
C GLY A 115 3.02 -9.18 -13.60
N ALA A 116 2.25 -9.87 -14.43
CA ALA A 116 2.46 -11.29 -14.71
C ALA A 116 3.82 -11.58 -15.37
N ARG A 117 4.29 -10.69 -16.27
CA ARG A 117 5.63 -10.78 -16.87
C ARG A 117 6.73 -10.70 -15.81
N LEU A 118 6.61 -9.78 -14.85
CA LEU A 118 7.57 -9.61 -13.76
C LEU A 118 7.62 -10.84 -12.85
N VAL A 119 6.46 -11.38 -12.47
CA VAL A 119 6.36 -12.61 -11.67
C VAL A 119 7.03 -13.78 -12.39
N LYS A 120 6.80 -13.94 -13.70
CA LYS A 120 7.42 -15.00 -14.49
C LYS A 120 8.92 -14.83 -14.65
N ARG A 121 9.40 -13.58 -14.79
CA ARG A 121 10.82 -13.27 -14.99
C ARG A 121 11.65 -13.43 -13.72
N TYR A 122 11.06 -13.12 -12.56
CA TYR A 122 11.71 -13.13 -11.25
C TYR A 122 10.92 -13.98 -10.25
N PRO A 123 10.88 -15.30 -10.41
CA PRO A 123 10.12 -16.19 -9.54
C PRO A 123 10.49 -16.00 -8.07
N GLY A 124 9.49 -15.91 -7.21
CA GLY A 124 9.66 -15.72 -5.77
C GLY A 124 10.02 -14.28 -5.33
N ARG A 125 10.39 -13.39 -6.26
CA ARG A 125 10.68 -11.99 -5.93
C ARG A 125 9.47 -11.08 -6.05
N PHE A 126 8.59 -11.33 -7.02
CA PHE A 126 7.39 -10.54 -7.24
C PHE A 126 6.11 -11.37 -7.18
N GLY A 127 5.06 -10.74 -6.71
CA GLY A 127 3.68 -11.04 -6.94
C GLY A 127 2.98 -9.78 -7.42
N PHE A 128 1.68 -9.82 -7.69
CA PHE A 128 0.95 -8.61 -8.03
C PHE A 128 -0.53 -8.68 -7.69
N PHE A 129 -1.10 -7.53 -7.33
CA PHE A 129 -2.53 -7.28 -7.29
C PHE A 129 -2.94 -6.63 -8.60
N ALA A 130 -3.93 -7.22 -9.26
CA ALA A 130 -4.41 -6.72 -10.54
C ALA A 130 -5.27 -5.46 -10.36
N THR A 131 -5.05 -4.45 -11.19
CA THR A 131 -5.90 -3.26 -11.26
C THR A 131 -7.10 -3.50 -12.16
N LEU A 132 -8.22 -2.86 -11.85
CA LEU A 132 -9.47 -3.01 -12.59
C LEU A 132 -9.90 -1.65 -13.18
N PRO A 133 -10.55 -1.63 -14.37
CA PRO A 133 -10.97 -0.40 -15.02
C PRO A 133 -12.28 0.16 -14.43
N VAL A 134 -12.48 0.12 -13.10
CA VAL A 134 -13.66 0.72 -12.47
C VAL A 134 -13.72 2.23 -12.79
N PRO A 135 -14.85 2.80 -13.18
CA PRO A 135 -16.22 2.29 -13.00
C PRO A 135 -16.81 1.51 -14.20
N GLU A 136 -16.02 0.96 -15.09
CA GLU A 136 -16.50 0.11 -16.17
C GLU A 136 -16.76 -1.31 -15.62
N PHE A 137 -17.89 -1.50 -14.91
CA PHE A 137 -18.13 -2.66 -14.03
C PHE A 137 -18.13 -3.99 -14.77
N ASP A 138 -18.72 -4.08 -15.95
CA ASP A 138 -18.78 -5.32 -16.73
C ASP A 138 -17.37 -5.71 -17.20
N GLU A 139 -16.62 -4.76 -17.71
CA GLU A 139 -15.23 -4.94 -18.14
C GLU A 139 -14.30 -5.21 -16.96
N ALA A 140 -14.57 -4.60 -15.81
CA ALA A 140 -13.82 -4.88 -14.58
C ALA A 140 -13.97 -6.34 -14.13
N VAL A 141 -15.15 -6.92 -14.25
CA VAL A 141 -15.38 -8.36 -13.98
C VAL A 141 -14.66 -9.25 -15.01
N VAL A 142 -14.67 -8.87 -16.28
CA VAL A 142 -13.92 -9.58 -17.33
C VAL A 142 -12.42 -9.54 -17.05
N GLU A 143 -11.88 -8.35 -16.72
CA GLU A 143 -10.47 -8.17 -16.39
C GLU A 143 -10.08 -8.94 -15.13
N LEU A 144 -10.90 -8.90 -14.08
CA LEU A 144 -10.70 -9.66 -12.85
C LEU A 144 -10.51 -11.15 -13.12
N ARG A 145 -11.44 -11.73 -13.88
CA ARG A 145 -11.38 -13.17 -14.25
C ARG A 145 -10.11 -13.48 -15.01
N TYR A 146 -9.76 -12.66 -15.99
CA TYR A 146 -8.53 -12.83 -16.75
C TYR A 146 -7.28 -12.74 -15.87
N ALA A 147 -7.21 -11.73 -15.00
CA ALA A 147 -6.07 -11.52 -14.13
C ALA A 147 -5.88 -12.67 -13.11
N LEU A 148 -6.95 -13.13 -12.47
CA LEU A 148 -6.87 -14.20 -11.48
C LEU A 148 -6.72 -15.58 -12.11
N ASP A 149 -7.47 -15.89 -13.18
CA ASP A 149 -7.58 -17.25 -13.72
C ASP A 149 -6.51 -17.54 -14.80
N VAL A 150 -6.01 -16.51 -15.50
CA VAL A 150 -5.06 -16.67 -16.61
C VAL A 150 -3.67 -16.10 -16.27
N LEU A 151 -3.61 -14.90 -15.72
CA LEU A 151 -2.34 -14.25 -15.38
C LEU A 151 -1.78 -14.70 -14.03
N GLY A 152 -2.60 -15.28 -13.15
CA GLY A 152 -2.19 -15.76 -11.83
C GLY A 152 -1.91 -14.63 -10.83
N ALA A 153 -2.68 -13.54 -10.89
CA ALA A 153 -2.62 -12.47 -9.91
C ALA A 153 -2.90 -12.99 -8.48
N ASP A 154 -2.24 -12.43 -7.49
CA ASP A 154 -2.40 -12.79 -6.06
C ASP A 154 -3.71 -12.24 -5.47
N GLY A 155 -4.34 -11.28 -6.15
CA GLY A 155 -5.57 -10.62 -5.79
C GLY A 155 -5.83 -9.44 -6.72
N ILE A 156 -6.66 -8.52 -6.29
CA ILE A 156 -6.95 -7.27 -7.00
C ILE A 156 -6.64 -6.07 -6.13
N VAL A 157 -6.36 -4.92 -6.75
CA VAL A 157 -6.33 -3.63 -6.07
C VAL A 157 -7.55 -2.80 -6.47
N LEU A 158 -8.19 -2.19 -5.47
CA LEU A 158 -9.23 -1.17 -5.66
C LEU A 158 -8.78 0.11 -4.96
N GLU A 159 -8.87 1.24 -5.66
CA GLU A 159 -8.66 2.53 -5.02
C GLU A 159 -9.77 2.79 -3.98
N SER A 160 -9.48 3.59 -2.96
CA SER A 160 -10.45 3.97 -1.92
C SER A 160 -11.72 4.58 -2.51
N ASN A 161 -11.60 5.29 -3.61
CA ASN A 161 -12.69 5.60 -4.52
C ASN A 161 -12.17 5.57 -5.97
N GLN A 162 -13.01 5.17 -6.91
CA GLN A 162 -12.72 5.24 -8.34
C GLN A 162 -13.77 6.15 -8.98
N ARG A 163 -13.39 7.43 -9.19
CA ARG A 163 -14.28 8.46 -9.72
C ARG A 163 -15.58 8.61 -8.92
N GLY A 164 -15.48 8.56 -7.58
CA GLY A 164 -16.61 8.68 -6.67
C GLY A 164 -17.36 7.37 -6.38
N VAL A 165 -16.91 6.24 -6.93
CA VAL A 165 -17.38 4.90 -6.55
C VAL A 165 -16.58 4.44 -5.35
N TYR A 166 -17.17 4.47 -4.16
CA TYR A 166 -16.58 4.01 -2.90
C TYR A 166 -16.77 2.51 -2.70
N LEU A 167 -16.04 1.90 -1.76
CA LEU A 167 -16.03 0.44 -1.56
C LEU A 167 -17.37 -0.15 -1.09
N GLY A 168 -18.30 0.66 -0.58
CA GLY A 168 -19.65 0.23 -0.22
C GLY A 168 -20.67 0.29 -1.36
N ASP A 169 -20.28 0.76 -2.53
CA ASP A 169 -21.20 0.91 -3.67
C ASP A 169 -21.69 -0.46 -4.16
N GLU A 170 -23.01 -0.61 -4.30
CA GLU A 170 -23.67 -1.86 -4.72
C GLU A 170 -23.22 -2.36 -6.09
N ARG A 171 -22.73 -1.48 -6.96
CA ARG A 171 -22.23 -1.84 -8.29
C ARG A 171 -20.92 -2.65 -8.23
N LEU A 172 -20.23 -2.67 -7.09
CA LEU A 172 -19.05 -3.52 -6.85
C LEU A 172 -19.40 -4.95 -6.43
N GLU A 173 -20.67 -5.27 -6.12
CA GLU A 173 -21.08 -6.61 -5.71
C GLU A 173 -20.63 -7.75 -6.64
N PRO A 174 -20.71 -7.62 -7.99
CA PRO A 174 -20.20 -8.67 -8.87
C PRO A 174 -18.71 -8.92 -8.72
N ILE A 175 -17.92 -7.86 -8.45
CA ILE A 175 -16.47 -7.96 -8.20
C ILE A 175 -16.22 -8.70 -6.89
N TYR A 176 -16.91 -8.32 -5.81
CA TYR A 176 -16.78 -9.00 -4.51
C TYR A 176 -17.16 -10.47 -4.57
N ALA A 177 -18.24 -10.80 -5.29
CA ALA A 177 -18.66 -12.18 -5.48
C ALA A 177 -17.60 -13.02 -6.20
N GLU A 178 -16.98 -12.49 -7.25
CA GLU A 178 -15.93 -13.18 -8.01
C GLU A 178 -14.65 -13.38 -7.19
N VAL A 179 -14.24 -12.36 -6.41
CA VAL A 179 -13.08 -12.46 -5.51
C VAL A 179 -13.33 -13.48 -4.41
N ALA A 180 -14.51 -13.42 -3.77
CA ALA A 180 -14.89 -14.34 -2.70
C ALA A 180 -14.96 -15.79 -3.20
N ALA A 181 -15.55 -16.04 -4.40
CA ALA A 181 -15.64 -17.36 -5.00
C ALA A 181 -14.27 -18.00 -5.27
N ARG A 182 -13.22 -17.19 -5.51
CA ARG A 182 -11.84 -17.65 -5.72
C ARG A 182 -11.01 -17.68 -4.46
N ASN A 183 -11.59 -17.30 -3.31
CA ASN A 183 -10.86 -17.10 -2.07
C ASN A 183 -9.63 -16.20 -2.28
N SER A 184 -9.78 -15.16 -3.10
CA SER A 184 -8.75 -14.19 -3.45
C SER A 184 -8.74 -13.00 -2.49
N VAL A 185 -7.90 -12.00 -2.73
CA VAL A 185 -7.68 -10.83 -1.87
C VAL A 185 -8.11 -9.57 -2.60
N VAL A 186 -8.73 -8.65 -1.88
CA VAL A 186 -8.85 -7.24 -2.29
C VAL A 186 -7.85 -6.44 -1.47
N PHE A 187 -6.87 -5.84 -2.11
CA PHE A 187 -6.04 -4.79 -1.53
C PHE A 187 -6.69 -3.45 -1.86
N THR A 188 -6.88 -2.57 -0.88
CA THR A 188 -7.35 -1.21 -1.17
C THR A 188 -6.21 -0.22 -1.04
N HIS A 189 -6.18 0.79 -1.90
CA HIS A 189 -5.18 1.85 -1.86
C HIS A 189 -5.87 3.22 -1.83
N PRO A 190 -5.40 4.19 -1.02
CA PRO A 190 -5.98 5.53 -1.03
C PRO A 190 -5.70 6.26 -2.34
N THR A 191 -6.64 7.11 -2.70
CA THR A 191 -6.51 8.08 -3.80
C THR A 191 -7.04 9.44 -3.37
N THR A 192 -6.90 10.44 -4.22
CA THR A 192 -7.48 11.76 -3.97
C THR A 192 -9.00 11.65 -3.71
N PRO A 193 -9.53 12.23 -2.63
CA PRO A 193 -10.94 12.24 -2.34
C PRO A 193 -11.78 12.79 -3.49
N PHE A 194 -12.92 12.17 -3.77
CA PHE A 194 -13.87 12.73 -4.73
C PHE A 194 -14.37 14.09 -4.23
N GLY A 195 -14.26 15.13 -5.07
CA GLY A 195 -14.55 16.51 -4.66
C GLY A 195 -13.40 17.23 -3.95
N ALA A 196 -12.17 16.73 -4.06
CA ALA A 196 -10.99 17.32 -3.43
C ALA A 196 -10.68 18.77 -3.87
N GLU A 197 -11.23 19.22 -4.99
CA GLU A 197 -11.16 20.62 -5.42
C GLU A 197 -11.81 21.60 -4.44
N HIS A 198 -12.68 21.10 -3.56
CA HIS A 198 -13.30 21.88 -2.48
C HIS A 198 -12.52 21.83 -1.16
N LEU A 199 -11.45 21.03 -1.09
CA LEU A 199 -10.58 20.96 0.07
C LEU A 199 -9.49 22.02 -0.01
N SER A 200 -9.27 22.76 1.08
CA SER A 200 -8.31 23.89 1.13
C SER A 200 -6.85 23.46 1.37
N GLY A 201 -6.53 22.17 1.26
CA GLY A 201 -5.18 21.64 1.55
C GLY A 201 -4.10 22.26 0.66
N ARG A 202 -3.00 22.70 1.31
CA ARG A 202 -1.80 23.24 0.63
C ARG A 202 -0.65 22.24 0.58
N TYR A 203 -0.94 20.99 0.88
CA TYR A 203 0.01 19.88 1.00
C TYR A 203 -0.41 18.74 0.08
N PRO A 204 0.51 17.84 -0.28
CA PRO A 204 0.16 16.64 -1.04
C PRO A 204 -0.88 15.78 -0.31
N ARG A 205 -1.83 15.19 -1.07
CA ARG A 205 -2.92 14.37 -0.51
C ARG A 205 -2.42 13.20 0.35
N PRO A 206 -1.30 12.53 0.02
CA PRO A 206 -0.77 11.45 0.86
C PRO A 206 -0.50 11.84 2.31
N MET A 207 -0.17 13.13 2.57
CA MET A 207 0.15 13.59 3.93
C MET A 207 -1.04 13.47 4.90
N LEU A 208 -2.26 13.73 4.45
CA LEU A 208 -3.45 13.80 5.31
C LEU A 208 -4.69 13.15 4.65
N GLU A 209 -5.00 13.56 3.43
CA GLU A 209 -6.26 13.19 2.80
C GLU A 209 -6.36 11.68 2.54
N PHE A 210 -5.26 11.00 2.22
CA PHE A 210 -5.24 9.56 2.04
C PHE A 210 -5.68 8.80 3.30
N MET A 211 -5.30 9.30 4.49
CA MET A 211 -5.70 8.69 5.76
C MET A 211 -7.21 8.84 5.97
N PHE A 212 -7.78 10.00 5.68
CA PHE A 212 -9.21 10.21 5.80
C PHE A 212 -10.01 9.52 4.71
N GLU A 213 -9.45 9.40 3.51
CA GLU A 213 -10.12 8.75 2.38
C GLU A 213 -10.18 7.23 2.58
N SER A 214 -9.08 6.59 3.00
CA SER A 214 -9.09 5.19 3.41
C SER A 214 -10.11 4.94 4.53
N THR A 215 -10.13 5.83 5.54
CA THR A 215 -11.09 5.73 6.65
C THR A 215 -12.53 5.79 6.17
N ARG A 216 -12.86 6.74 5.28
CA ARG A 216 -14.21 6.93 4.71
C ARG A 216 -14.63 5.71 3.90
N SER A 217 -13.75 5.26 3.02
CA SER A 217 -14.02 4.15 2.11
C SER A 217 -14.21 2.82 2.85
N VAL A 218 -13.37 2.53 3.85
CA VAL A 218 -13.50 1.30 4.64
C VAL A 218 -14.71 1.38 5.59
N ALA A 219 -15.01 2.56 6.14
CA ALA A 219 -16.25 2.74 6.90
C ALA A 219 -17.48 2.51 6.02
N ASP A 220 -17.49 3.02 4.80
CA ASP A 220 -18.56 2.79 3.82
C ASP A 220 -18.71 1.30 3.48
N PHE A 221 -17.60 0.60 3.22
CA PHE A 221 -17.56 -0.86 3.02
C PHE A 221 -18.21 -1.64 4.18
N ILE A 222 -17.88 -1.26 5.43
CA ILE A 222 -18.44 -1.91 6.63
C ILE A 222 -19.93 -1.59 6.76
N LEU A 223 -20.28 -0.31 6.68
CA LEU A 223 -21.64 0.19 6.97
C LEU A 223 -22.64 -0.20 5.90
N SER A 224 -22.22 -0.37 4.66
CA SER A 224 -23.04 -0.94 3.58
C SER A 224 -23.28 -2.45 3.72
N GLY A 225 -22.62 -3.13 4.67
CA GLY A 225 -22.83 -4.53 4.99
C GLY A 225 -22.12 -5.51 4.04
N VAL A 226 -21.14 -5.07 3.26
CA VAL A 226 -20.35 -5.97 2.38
C VAL A 226 -19.72 -7.13 3.16
N PRO A 227 -19.11 -6.94 4.36
CA PRO A 227 -18.55 -8.05 5.14
C PRO A 227 -19.57 -9.11 5.53
N ASN A 228 -20.82 -8.72 5.74
CA ASN A 228 -21.91 -9.64 6.09
C ASN A 228 -22.38 -10.45 4.89
N ARG A 229 -22.40 -9.84 3.69
CA ARG A 229 -22.78 -10.53 2.44
C ARG A 229 -21.67 -11.43 1.90
N HIS A 230 -20.42 -11.05 2.14
CA HIS A 230 -19.23 -11.77 1.68
C HIS A 230 -18.28 -12.08 2.85
N PRO A 231 -18.63 -12.97 3.79
CA PRO A 231 -17.83 -13.22 5.00
C PRO A 231 -16.45 -13.86 4.73
N SER A 232 -16.25 -14.42 3.54
CA SER A 232 -14.97 -14.97 3.08
C SER A 232 -14.09 -13.93 2.35
N LEU A 233 -14.61 -12.72 2.09
CA LEU A 233 -13.86 -11.68 1.40
C LEU A 233 -12.72 -11.15 2.29
N ARG A 234 -11.51 -11.18 1.76
CA ARG A 234 -10.31 -10.71 2.46
C ARG A 234 -9.92 -9.34 1.93
N LEU A 235 -10.30 -8.28 2.69
CA LEU A 235 -9.93 -6.90 2.38
C LEU A 235 -8.67 -6.52 3.18
N VAL A 236 -7.59 -6.18 2.50
CA VAL A 236 -6.38 -5.59 3.09
C VAL A 236 -6.48 -4.08 3.02
N VAL A 237 -6.48 -3.46 4.20
CA VAL A 237 -6.60 -2.02 4.41
C VAL A 237 -5.21 -1.44 4.65
N PRO A 238 -4.79 -0.40 3.92
CA PRO A 238 -3.45 0.14 4.02
C PRO A 238 -3.26 1.02 5.26
N HIS A 239 -1.99 1.34 5.54
CA HIS A 239 -1.55 2.34 6.51
C HIS A 239 -2.15 2.09 7.90
N ALA A 240 -2.07 0.85 8.39
CA ALA A 240 -2.57 0.45 9.71
C ALA A 240 -4.05 0.80 9.96
N GLY A 241 -4.88 0.81 8.91
CA GLY A 241 -6.30 1.13 9.00
C GLY A 241 -6.59 2.64 9.08
N ALA A 242 -5.59 3.47 8.82
CA ALA A 242 -5.70 4.93 8.79
C ALA A 242 -6.29 5.51 10.10
N ALA A 243 -7.34 6.34 10.06
CA ALA A 243 -7.96 6.87 11.27
C ALA A 243 -9.11 5.96 11.80
N LEU A 244 -9.44 4.86 11.11
CA LEU A 244 -10.55 4.01 11.51
C LEU A 244 -10.38 3.39 12.91
N PRO A 245 -9.17 2.92 13.34
CA PRO A 245 -8.98 2.35 14.68
C PRO A 245 -9.44 3.24 15.84
N VAL A 246 -9.29 4.55 15.71
CA VAL A 246 -9.72 5.51 16.76
C VAL A 246 -11.17 5.93 16.62
N LEU A 247 -11.85 5.65 15.50
CA LEU A 247 -13.24 6.02 15.24
C LEU A 247 -14.24 4.89 15.52
N VAL A 248 -13.79 3.64 15.64
CA VAL A 248 -14.63 2.45 15.79
C VAL A 248 -15.68 2.60 16.87
N ASN A 249 -15.28 3.03 18.09
CA ASN A 249 -16.20 3.20 19.21
C ASN A 249 -17.27 4.26 18.94
N ARG A 250 -16.88 5.34 18.25
CA ARG A 250 -17.83 6.40 17.88
C ARG A 250 -18.85 5.90 16.87
N ILE A 251 -18.41 5.12 15.89
CA ILE A 251 -19.29 4.52 14.87
C ILE A 251 -20.30 3.59 15.55
N ASP A 252 -19.82 2.63 16.34
CA ASP A 252 -20.66 1.64 17.02
C ASP A 252 -21.64 2.28 18.00
N MET A 253 -21.27 3.40 18.65
CA MET A 253 -22.16 4.15 19.55
C MET A 253 -23.26 4.89 18.80
N LEU A 254 -22.94 5.49 17.65
CA LEU A 254 -23.89 6.36 16.94
C LEU A 254 -24.79 5.60 15.96
N LEU A 255 -24.29 4.51 15.37
CA LEU A 255 -25.02 3.79 14.33
C LEU A 255 -26.41 3.30 14.78
N PRO A 256 -26.60 2.71 15.99
CA PRO A 256 -27.92 2.32 16.47
C PRO A 256 -28.90 3.49 16.65
N LEU A 257 -28.41 4.71 16.84
CA LEU A 257 -29.24 5.90 16.97
C LEU A 257 -29.72 6.44 15.61
N LEU A 258 -29.07 6.02 14.52
CA LEU A 258 -29.35 6.47 13.15
C LEU A 258 -30.10 5.43 12.33
N THR A 259 -30.12 4.16 12.75
CA THR A 259 -30.85 3.07 12.08
C THR A 259 -32.34 3.16 12.40
N LYS A 260 -33.19 2.87 11.42
CA LYS A 260 -34.64 2.86 11.56
C LYS A 260 -35.14 1.46 11.98
N PRO A 261 -36.29 1.38 12.69
CA PRO A 261 -36.93 0.11 12.92
C PRO A 261 -37.21 -0.62 11.59
N GLY A 262 -36.68 -1.83 11.44
CA GLY A 262 -36.82 -2.62 10.21
C GLY A 262 -35.58 -2.69 9.31
N ASP A 263 -34.56 -1.87 9.54
CA ASP A 263 -33.30 -1.89 8.76
C ASP A 263 -32.41 -3.11 9.06
N GLY A 264 -32.82 -3.98 9.98
CA GLY A 264 -31.99 -5.11 10.43
C GLY A 264 -30.97 -4.71 11.50
N ALA A 265 -30.11 -5.63 11.89
CA ALA A 265 -29.03 -5.36 12.84
C ALA A 265 -27.93 -4.52 12.16
N ALA A 266 -27.59 -3.39 12.75
CA ALA A 266 -26.49 -2.57 12.26
C ALA A 266 -25.16 -3.34 12.36
N PRO A 267 -24.29 -3.28 11.35
CA PRO A 267 -22.98 -3.93 11.40
C PRO A 267 -22.12 -3.28 12.49
N SER A 268 -21.42 -4.09 13.31
CA SER A 268 -20.46 -3.55 14.28
C SER A 268 -19.13 -3.26 13.56
N ALA A 269 -18.70 -2.01 13.63
CA ALA A 269 -17.39 -1.61 13.09
C ALA A 269 -16.26 -2.31 13.84
N ARG A 270 -16.39 -2.54 15.15
CA ARG A 270 -15.40 -3.26 15.96
C ARG A 270 -15.28 -4.73 15.57
N GLU A 271 -16.40 -5.40 15.28
CA GLU A 271 -16.37 -6.78 14.82
C GLU A 271 -15.77 -6.87 13.41
N ALA A 272 -16.13 -5.95 12.54
CA ALA A 272 -15.55 -5.86 11.19
C ALA A 272 -14.03 -5.65 11.23
N MET A 273 -13.51 -4.77 12.11
CA MET A 273 -12.06 -4.55 12.27
C MET A 273 -11.29 -5.85 12.59
N ARG A 274 -11.87 -6.80 13.29
CA ARG A 274 -11.26 -8.11 13.57
C ARG A 274 -11.25 -9.04 12.35
N GLN A 275 -12.12 -8.79 11.38
CA GLN A 275 -12.22 -9.58 10.15
C GLN A 275 -11.32 -9.02 9.05
N LEU A 276 -11.06 -7.70 9.05
CA LEU A 276 -10.21 -7.02 8.09
C LEU A 276 -8.72 -7.35 8.29
N HIS A 277 -7.96 -7.19 7.24
CA HIS A 277 -6.52 -7.34 7.16
C HIS A 277 -5.87 -5.96 7.05
N PHE A 278 -4.65 -5.75 7.56
CA PHE A 278 -4.02 -4.43 7.58
C PHE A 278 -2.53 -4.52 7.25
N ASP A 279 -2.07 -3.71 6.32
CA ASP A 279 -0.63 -3.49 6.20
C ASP A 279 -0.16 -2.36 7.14
N LEU A 280 1.13 -2.32 7.38
CA LEU A 280 1.77 -1.36 8.27
C LEU A 280 2.70 -0.41 7.51
N ALA A 281 2.39 -0.06 6.26
CA ALA A 281 3.08 0.99 5.54
C ALA A 281 2.85 2.37 6.19
N GLY A 282 3.73 3.33 5.92
CA GLY A 282 3.48 4.73 6.26
C GLY A 282 3.62 5.10 7.73
N ALA A 283 4.69 4.70 8.41
CA ALA A 283 5.06 5.15 9.77
C ALA A 283 3.95 4.96 10.84
N PRO A 284 3.44 3.75 11.09
CA PRO A 284 2.35 3.54 12.03
C PRO A 284 2.77 3.57 13.52
N VAL A 285 4.05 3.61 13.84
CA VAL A 285 4.60 3.52 15.20
C VAL A 285 4.64 4.94 15.81
N GLU A 286 4.20 5.16 17.02
CA GLU A 286 3.66 4.21 18.02
C GLU A 286 2.14 4.29 18.15
N GLU A 287 1.57 5.49 17.95
CA GLU A 287 0.17 5.82 18.29
C GLU A 287 -0.82 5.01 17.46
N LEU A 288 -0.60 4.95 16.16
CA LEU A 288 -1.52 4.29 15.25
C LEU A 288 -1.47 2.76 15.41
N LEU A 289 -0.28 2.19 15.52
CA LEU A 289 -0.11 0.75 15.76
C LEU A 289 -0.76 0.32 17.08
N ARG A 290 -0.59 1.10 18.15
CA ARG A 290 -1.24 0.85 19.43
C ARG A 290 -2.77 0.87 19.32
N ALA A 291 -3.31 1.85 18.59
CA ALA A 291 -4.74 1.95 18.35
C ALA A 291 -5.24 0.74 17.54
N LEU A 292 -4.54 0.36 16.46
CA LEU A 292 -4.87 -0.78 15.62
C LEU A 292 -4.88 -2.10 16.42
N LEU A 293 -3.84 -2.37 17.21
CA LEU A 293 -3.73 -3.58 18.03
C LEU A 293 -4.87 -3.72 19.08
N SER A 294 -5.53 -2.61 19.45
CA SER A 294 -6.68 -2.64 20.35
C SER A 294 -7.99 -3.12 19.69
N VAL A 295 -8.07 -3.15 18.36
CA VAL A 295 -9.29 -3.43 17.61
C VAL A 295 -9.14 -4.51 16.54
N ALA A 296 -7.95 -4.71 15.99
CA ALA A 296 -7.66 -5.68 14.93
C ALA A 296 -7.23 -7.05 15.51
N ASP A 297 -7.26 -8.06 14.65
CA ASP A 297 -6.64 -9.37 14.91
C ASP A 297 -5.15 -9.31 14.52
N PRO A 298 -4.21 -9.53 15.44
CA PRO A 298 -2.78 -9.49 15.14
C PRO A 298 -2.32 -10.49 14.05
N ALA A 299 -3.05 -11.60 13.88
CA ALA A 299 -2.79 -12.56 12.81
C ALA A 299 -3.09 -12.02 11.39
N LYS A 300 -3.64 -10.81 11.31
CA LYS A 300 -4.00 -10.14 10.05
C LYS A 300 -3.24 -8.84 9.83
N LEU A 301 -2.05 -8.72 10.42
CA LEU A 301 -1.14 -7.60 10.20
C LEU A 301 -0.02 -8.03 9.24
N TYR A 302 0.36 -7.13 8.33
CA TYR A 302 1.32 -7.39 7.27
C TYR A 302 2.35 -6.27 7.17
N TYR A 303 3.54 -6.59 6.73
CA TYR A 303 4.51 -5.59 6.33
C TYR A 303 4.10 -4.96 4.99
N GLY A 304 4.29 -3.65 4.90
CA GLY A 304 4.16 -2.86 3.68
C GLY A 304 5.20 -1.74 3.68
N SER A 305 5.81 -1.47 2.53
CA SER A 305 6.82 -0.42 2.37
C SER A 305 6.27 0.86 1.76
N ASP A 306 5.27 0.75 0.91
CA ASP A 306 4.77 1.82 0.02
C ASP A 306 5.86 2.31 -0.98
N TYR A 307 6.88 1.47 -1.25
CA TYR A 307 7.90 1.73 -2.26
C TYR A 307 7.27 1.69 -3.68
N PRO A 308 7.65 2.57 -4.63
CA PRO A 308 8.68 3.61 -4.56
C PRO A 308 8.13 5.00 -4.19
N PHE A 309 6.83 5.13 -3.83
CA PHE A 309 6.25 6.41 -3.41
C PHE A 309 6.84 6.84 -2.06
N THR A 310 7.12 5.90 -1.18
CA THR A 310 8.05 6.09 -0.06
C THR A 310 9.47 5.73 -0.54
N PRO A 311 10.45 6.67 -0.50
CA PRO A 311 11.82 6.40 -0.91
C PRO A 311 12.47 5.26 -0.12
N ALA A 312 13.37 4.50 -0.77
CA ALA A 312 13.98 3.30 -0.20
C ALA A 312 14.67 3.52 1.15
N ASP A 313 15.40 4.62 1.30
CA ASP A 313 16.08 5.00 2.56
C ASP A 313 15.10 5.29 3.69
N VAL A 314 13.94 5.87 3.38
CA VAL A 314 12.83 6.06 4.34
C VAL A 314 12.21 4.72 4.70
N CYS A 315 11.96 3.84 3.73
CA CYS A 315 11.45 2.49 3.97
C CYS A 315 12.35 1.69 4.92
N VAL A 316 13.70 1.81 4.78
CA VAL A 316 14.66 1.18 5.70
C VAL A 316 14.44 1.68 7.14
N GLY A 317 14.31 3.00 7.33
CA GLY A 317 14.05 3.59 8.64
C GLY A 317 12.76 3.09 9.28
N LEU A 318 11.66 3.08 8.52
CA LEU A 318 10.34 2.62 8.98
C LEU A 318 10.34 1.12 9.33
N ALA A 319 11.00 0.29 8.53
CA ALA A 319 11.17 -1.13 8.82
C ALA A 319 11.93 -1.36 10.13
N GLN A 320 12.99 -0.57 10.39
CA GLN A 320 13.74 -0.63 11.65
C GLN A 320 12.92 -0.18 12.86
N GLU A 321 11.99 0.76 12.70
CA GLU A 321 11.06 1.12 13.77
C GLU A 321 10.12 -0.05 14.11
N LEU A 322 9.56 -0.74 13.11
CA LEU A 322 8.76 -1.94 13.31
C LEU A 322 9.57 -3.10 13.93
N GLU A 323 10.87 -3.20 13.63
CA GLU A 323 11.75 -4.20 14.26
C GLU A 323 12.00 -3.91 15.76
N LYS A 324 12.06 -2.65 16.14
CA LYS A 324 12.46 -2.21 17.49
C LYS A 324 11.30 -1.94 18.43
N THR A 325 10.09 -1.74 17.91
CA THR A 325 8.94 -1.41 18.76
C THR A 325 8.63 -2.49 19.78
N SER A 326 8.37 -2.08 21.01
CA SER A 326 7.93 -2.97 22.10
C SER A 326 6.45 -3.37 22.00
N LEU A 327 5.71 -2.82 21.03
CA LEU A 327 4.31 -3.18 20.80
C LEU A 327 4.14 -4.56 20.14
N LEU A 328 5.19 -5.06 19.50
CA LEU A 328 5.24 -6.36 18.86
C LEU A 328 6.25 -7.24 19.58
N ASP A 329 5.83 -8.38 20.12
CA ASP A 329 6.76 -9.41 20.53
C ASP A 329 7.40 -10.10 19.32
N ASP A 330 8.44 -10.92 19.54
CA ASP A 330 9.20 -11.52 18.44
C ASP A 330 8.34 -12.44 17.58
N GLY A 331 7.43 -13.20 18.18
CA GLY A 331 6.53 -14.09 17.44
C GLY A 331 5.55 -13.33 16.55
N LEU A 332 4.94 -12.27 17.08
CA LEU A 332 4.02 -11.42 16.32
C LEU A 332 4.76 -10.67 15.22
N ARG A 333 5.99 -10.23 15.49
CA ARG A 333 6.86 -9.55 14.51
C ARG A 333 7.19 -10.48 13.34
N ASP A 334 7.57 -11.73 13.59
CA ASP A 334 7.83 -12.73 12.55
C ASP A 334 6.58 -13.04 11.74
N GLN A 335 5.43 -13.16 12.40
CA GLN A 335 4.17 -13.37 11.71
C GLN A 335 3.82 -12.18 10.80
N MET A 336 3.95 -10.95 11.29
CA MET A 336 3.67 -9.73 10.54
C MET A 336 4.63 -9.55 9.35
N PHE A 337 5.93 -9.85 9.53
CA PHE A 337 6.90 -9.70 8.45
C PHE A 337 6.77 -10.74 7.35
N GLN A 338 6.29 -11.96 7.64
CA GLN A 338 6.20 -13.01 6.63
C GLN A 338 5.09 -14.06 6.86
N GLY A 339 4.89 -14.53 8.08
CA GLY A 339 4.01 -15.68 8.33
C GLY A 339 2.56 -15.43 7.91
N ASN A 340 2.01 -14.27 8.28
CA ASN A 340 0.65 -13.89 7.93
C ASN A 340 0.46 -13.76 6.42
N ALA A 341 1.44 -13.20 5.69
CA ALA A 341 1.38 -13.06 4.25
C ALA A 341 1.43 -14.42 3.53
N ARG A 342 2.21 -15.38 4.03
CA ARG A 342 2.22 -16.76 3.51
C ARG A 342 0.88 -17.46 3.71
N ALA A 343 0.22 -17.21 4.83
CA ALA A 343 -1.12 -17.74 5.10
C ALA A 343 -2.20 -17.08 4.24
N LEU A 344 -2.06 -15.78 3.96
CA LEU A 344 -2.98 -15.03 3.12
C LEU A 344 -2.87 -15.42 1.64
N LEU A 345 -1.65 -15.61 1.14
CA LEU A 345 -1.31 -15.88 -0.27
C LEU A 345 -0.68 -17.26 -0.41
N PRO A 346 -1.47 -18.33 -0.65
CA PRO A 346 -0.98 -19.72 -0.66
C PRO A 346 0.15 -19.98 -1.67
N ARG A 347 0.22 -19.23 -2.77
CA ARG A 347 1.31 -19.33 -3.75
C ARG A 347 2.68 -19.13 -3.12
N LEU A 348 2.78 -18.26 -2.11
CA LEU A 348 4.05 -17.96 -1.44
C LEU A 348 4.53 -19.09 -0.54
N SER A 349 3.65 -20.00 -0.13
CA SER A 349 3.99 -21.18 0.66
C SER A 349 4.56 -22.32 -0.20
N SER A 350 4.27 -22.34 -1.50
CA SER A 350 4.71 -23.40 -2.43
C SER A 350 6.08 -23.14 -3.07
N THR A 351 6.64 -21.94 -2.91
CA THR A 351 7.95 -21.56 -3.48
C THR A 351 9.16 -21.96 -2.64
N ASP A 352 8.95 -22.59 -1.48
CA ASP A 352 10.01 -23.09 -0.58
C ASP A 352 10.31 -24.59 -0.75
N ALA A 353 9.69 -25.27 -1.74
CA ALA A 353 9.88 -26.69 -2.02
C ALA A 353 10.82 -26.96 -3.21
#